data_a59eeb2b614c5aa940ece09066a2e93a
#
_entry.id   a59eeb2b614c5aa940ece09066a2e93a
#
_cell.length_a   1.000
_cell.length_b   1.000
_cell.length_c   1.000
_cell.angle_alpha   90.00
_cell.angle_beta   90.00
_cell.angle_gamma   90.00
#
_symmetry.space_group_name_H-M   'P 1'
#
loop_
_entity.id
_entity.type
_entity.pdbx_description
1 polymer ?
#
loop_
_entity_poly.entity_id
_entity_poly.type
_entity_poly.pdbx_seq_one_letter_code
_entity_poly.pdbx_strand_id
1 'polypeptide(L)'
;ILWIFAQVAGPNKGNAEVATLDGKVVGAANVGQMFTKDIYFWGRPSHAGDGYDATSSSGSNKGPTNEEYLSEVEARIDTFLVHHPYLNRKDVPAEMVTASASGLDPDITPASAYVQVKRVAQARGMDEAQVKTLVDNAVQKPLLGLFGTEKVNVLKLNIALEEANKK
;
A
#
# COMPACT_ATOMS: atom_id res chain seq x y z
N ILE A 1 -11.61 -28.44 -15.15
CA ILE A 1 -11.82 -27.52 -16.29
C ILE A 1 -11.21 -26.16 -15.95
N LEU A 2 -11.61 -25.45 -14.89
CA LEU A 2 -11.09 -24.13 -14.53
C LEU A 2 -9.57 -24.10 -14.34
N TRP A 3 -8.98 -25.11 -13.71
CA TRP A 3 -7.53 -25.21 -13.53
C TRP A 3 -6.79 -25.31 -14.88
N ILE A 4 -7.29 -26.14 -15.80
CA ILE A 4 -6.68 -26.27 -17.15
C ILE A 4 -6.79 -24.94 -17.90
N PHE A 5 -7.95 -24.28 -17.84
CA PHE A 5 -8.14 -22.96 -18.46
C PHE A 5 -7.17 -21.93 -17.88
N ALA A 6 -7.00 -21.89 -16.56
CA ALA A 6 -6.04 -20.99 -15.91
C ALA A 6 -4.59 -21.23 -16.34
N GLN A 7 -4.18 -22.51 -16.52
CA GLN A 7 -2.85 -22.86 -17.00
C GLN A 7 -2.58 -22.45 -18.45
N VAL A 8 -3.63 -22.43 -19.30
CA VAL A 8 -3.50 -22.14 -20.73
C VAL A 8 -3.72 -20.66 -21.04
N ALA A 9 -4.74 -20.05 -20.44
CA ALA A 9 -5.20 -18.71 -20.77
C ALA A 9 -5.16 -17.72 -19.61
N GLY A 10 -4.88 -18.18 -18.38
CA GLY A 10 -4.78 -17.32 -17.21
C GLY A 10 -3.47 -16.54 -17.15
N PRO A 11 -3.46 -15.33 -16.52
CA PRO A 11 -2.23 -14.60 -16.23
C PRO A 11 -1.25 -15.48 -15.45
N ASN A 12 0.04 -15.41 -15.79
CA ASN A 12 1.11 -16.20 -15.15
C ASN A 12 0.77 -17.71 -15.07
N LYS A 13 0.08 -18.24 -16.08
CA LYS A 13 -0.38 -19.64 -16.13
C LYS A 13 -1.20 -20.04 -14.90
N GLY A 14 -2.04 -19.12 -14.40
CA GLY A 14 -2.87 -19.36 -13.21
C GLY A 14 -2.13 -19.36 -11.87
N ASN A 15 -0.84 -19.06 -11.85
CA ASN A 15 -0.08 -18.87 -10.61
C ASN A 15 -0.15 -17.41 -10.16
N ALA A 16 0.05 -17.17 -8.86
CA ALA A 16 0.15 -15.82 -8.34
C ALA A 16 1.35 -15.09 -8.96
N GLU A 17 1.17 -13.81 -9.30
CA GLU A 17 2.27 -12.92 -9.66
C GLU A 17 3.09 -12.66 -8.40
N VAL A 18 4.38 -13.02 -8.42
CA VAL A 18 5.31 -12.76 -7.32
C VAL A 18 6.20 -11.57 -7.63
N ALA A 19 6.46 -10.78 -6.60
CA ALA A 19 7.44 -9.71 -6.64
C ALA A 19 8.80 -10.23 -6.15
N THR A 20 9.86 -9.80 -6.82
CA THR A 20 11.24 -10.22 -6.50
C THR A 20 12.13 -9.02 -6.23
N LEU A 21 13.07 -9.18 -5.31
CA LEU A 21 14.15 -8.23 -5.05
C LEU A 21 15.46 -9.02 -4.97
N ASP A 22 16.48 -8.64 -5.74
CA ASP A 22 17.76 -9.35 -5.84
C ASP A 22 17.62 -10.87 -6.16
N GLY A 23 16.66 -11.20 -7.03
CA GLY A 23 16.37 -12.58 -7.42
C GLY A 23 15.65 -13.42 -6.36
N LYS A 24 15.31 -12.84 -5.21
CA LYS A 24 14.53 -13.51 -4.16
C LYS A 24 13.07 -13.07 -4.20
N VAL A 25 12.15 -14.00 -4.07
CA VAL A 25 10.72 -13.68 -3.92
C VAL A 25 10.51 -12.99 -2.58
N VAL A 26 9.94 -11.78 -2.62
CA VAL A 26 9.65 -10.96 -1.43
C VAL A 26 8.16 -10.85 -1.13
N GLY A 27 7.30 -11.33 -2.01
CA GLY A 27 5.85 -11.39 -1.77
C GLY A 27 5.05 -11.63 -3.03
N ALA A 28 3.74 -11.77 -2.85
CA ALA A 28 2.77 -11.78 -3.95
C ALA A 28 2.40 -10.34 -4.34
N ALA A 29 2.45 -10.03 -5.64
CA ALA A 29 2.25 -8.66 -6.12
C ALA A 29 0.84 -8.11 -5.81
N ASN A 30 -0.15 -9.00 -5.74
CA ASN A 30 -1.56 -8.63 -5.55
C ASN A 30 -2.05 -8.84 -4.10
N VAL A 31 -1.13 -9.05 -3.16
CA VAL A 31 -1.44 -9.20 -1.72
C VAL A 31 -0.65 -8.16 -0.95
N GLY A 32 -1.35 -7.34 -0.19
CA GLY A 32 -0.73 -6.32 0.65
C GLY A 32 0.14 -6.92 1.75
N GLN A 33 1.11 -6.15 2.18
CA GLN A 33 2.04 -6.50 3.24
C GLN A 33 2.14 -5.37 4.26
N MET A 34 2.49 -5.71 5.49
CA MET A 34 2.69 -4.73 6.55
C MET A 34 4.05 -4.05 6.42
N PHE A 35 4.04 -2.74 6.25
CA PHE A 35 5.21 -1.88 6.32
C PHE A 35 5.01 -0.86 7.45
N THR A 36 5.90 -0.87 8.45
CA THR A 36 5.78 -0.01 9.65
C THR A 36 6.99 0.92 9.85
N LYS A 37 8.10 0.67 9.13
CA LYS A 37 9.31 1.50 9.24
C LYS A 37 9.17 2.77 8.40
N ASP A 38 9.71 3.90 8.88
CA ASP A 38 9.65 5.19 8.19
C ASP A 38 10.36 5.22 6.85
N ILE A 39 11.31 4.32 6.63
CA ILE A 39 12.03 4.16 5.38
C ILE A 39 11.19 3.56 4.24
N TYR A 40 9.96 3.11 4.51
CA TYR A 40 9.05 2.50 3.54
C TYR A 40 7.76 3.29 3.38
N PHE A 41 7.15 3.18 2.22
CA PHE A 41 5.75 3.57 2.04
C PHE A 41 4.85 2.59 2.79
N TRP A 42 3.88 3.12 3.51
CA TRP A 42 2.90 2.34 4.25
C TRP A 42 1.66 2.09 3.41
N GLY A 43 1.05 0.92 3.59
CA GLY A 43 -0.25 0.58 3.05
C GLY A 43 -1.40 1.03 3.97
N ARG A 44 -2.60 0.57 3.64
CA ARG A 44 -3.80 0.81 4.43
C ARG A 44 -3.77 0.03 5.75
N PRO A 45 -4.46 0.47 6.79
CA PRO A 45 -4.69 -0.36 7.97
C PRO A 45 -5.36 -1.70 7.61
N SER A 46 -4.97 -2.76 8.30
CA SER A 46 -5.48 -4.12 8.07
C SER A 46 -6.16 -4.68 9.31
N HIS A 47 -7.28 -5.38 9.11
CA HIS A 47 -7.97 -6.20 10.10
C HIS A 47 -7.93 -7.70 9.74
N ALA A 48 -7.06 -8.10 8.81
CA ALA A 48 -6.82 -9.50 8.47
C ALA A 48 -5.93 -10.13 9.53
N GLY A 49 -6.48 -10.95 10.42
CA GLY A 49 -5.77 -11.50 11.57
C GLY A 49 -5.09 -10.41 12.41
N ASP A 50 -3.82 -10.63 12.72
CA ASP A 50 -2.97 -9.65 13.43
C ASP A 50 -2.43 -8.52 12.50
N GLY A 51 -2.96 -8.43 11.31
CA GLY A 51 -2.60 -7.50 10.25
C GLY A 51 -1.97 -8.18 9.04
N TYR A 52 -2.61 -8.05 7.88
CA TYR A 52 -2.16 -8.62 6.61
C TYR A 52 -1.99 -10.16 6.60
N ASP A 53 -2.72 -10.86 7.45
CA ASP A 53 -2.76 -12.33 7.44
C ASP A 53 -3.63 -12.82 6.26
N ALA A 54 -2.98 -13.39 5.24
CA ALA A 54 -3.64 -13.91 4.05
C ALA A 54 -4.54 -15.13 4.33
N THR A 55 -4.38 -15.78 5.48
CA THR A 55 -5.24 -16.90 5.89
C THR A 55 -6.53 -16.45 6.58
N SER A 56 -6.61 -15.16 6.96
CA SER A 56 -7.72 -14.57 7.73
C SER A 56 -8.15 -13.23 7.15
N SER A 57 -8.42 -13.18 5.83
CA SER A 57 -8.88 -11.97 5.14
C SER A 57 -10.16 -11.43 5.77
N SER A 58 -10.13 -10.17 6.24
CA SER A 58 -11.23 -9.54 6.96
C SER A 58 -11.14 -8.01 6.88
N GLY A 59 -12.29 -7.34 6.94
CA GLY A 59 -12.40 -5.90 7.19
C GLY A 59 -12.79 -5.63 8.64
N SER A 60 -12.86 -4.35 9.03
CA SER A 60 -13.29 -3.94 10.37
C SER A 60 -14.74 -4.31 10.69
N ASN A 61 -15.60 -4.40 9.66
CA ASN A 61 -17.04 -4.63 9.76
C ASN A 61 -17.77 -3.66 10.73
N LYS A 62 -17.16 -2.49 10.96
CA LYS A 62 -17.69 -1.44 11.84
C LYS A 62 -18.44 -0.39 11.02
N GLY A 63 -19.58 0.05 11.52
CA GLY A 63 -20.33 1.14 10.91
C GLY A 63 -19.69 2.52 11.15
N PRO A 64 -20.05 3.52 10.32
CA PRO A 64 -19.46 4.87 10.41
C PRO A 64 -19.83 5.64 11.69
N THR A 65 -20.81 5.17 12.45
CA THR A 65 -21.25 5.74 13.72
C THR A 65 -20.82 4.94 14.95
N ASN A 66 -19.98 3.90 14.74
CA ASN A 66 -19.48 3.08 15.86
C ASN A 66 -18.41 3.87 16.61
N GLU A 67 -18.66 4.21 17.88
CA GLU A 67 -17.78 5.06 18.71
C GLU A 67 -16.39 4.45 18.92
N GLU A 68 -16.32 3.12 19.13
CA GLU A 68 -15.05 2.40 19.27
C GLU A 68 -14.21 2.55 17.99
N TYR A 69 -14.83 2.35 16.83
CA TYR A 69 -14.16 2.49 15.54
C TYR A 69 -13.70 3.93 15.27
N LEU A 70 -14.52 4.90 15.62
CA LEU A 70 -14.14 6.32 15.51
C LEU A 70 -12.92 6.63 16.39
N SER A 71 -12.86 6.09 17.62
CA SER A 71 -11.71 6.23 18.49
C SER A 71 -10.45 5.57 17.92
N GLU A 72 -10.57 4.40 17.27
CA GLU A 72 -9.45 3.77 16.56
C GLU A 72 -8.94 4.65 15.41
N VAL A 73 -9.86 5.21 14.61
CA VAL A 73 -9.50 6.09 13.49
C VAL A 73 -8.79 7.34 14.00
N GLU A 74 -9.27 7.95 15.09
CA GLU A 74 -8.63 9.10 15.76
C GLU A 74 -7.19 8.75 16.19
N ALA A 75 -7.01 7.63 16.87
CA ALA A 75 -5.68 7.17 17.30
C ALA A 75 -4.73 6.92 16.10
N ARG A 76 -5.25 6.39 14.97
CA ARG A 76 -4.48 6.21 13.75
C ARG A 76 -4.10 7.53 13.11
N ILE A 77 -4.99 8.53 13.11
CA ILE A 77 -4.67 9.88 12.63
C ILE A 77 -3.53 10.48 13.46
N ASP A 78 -3.63 10.42 14.78
CA ASP A 78 -2.62 10.97 15.67
C ASP A 78 -1.25 10.26 15.46
N THR A 79 -1.26 8.93 15.35
CA THR A 79 -0.05 8.15 15.05
C THR A 79 0.52 8.55 13.68
N PHE A 80 -0.32 8.69 12.64
CA PHE A 80 0.13 9.08 11.32
C PHE A 80 0.79 10.46 11.33
N LEU A 81 0.24 11.42 12.07
CA LEU A 81 0.78 12.78 12.20
C LEU A 81 2.10 12.82 12.97
N VAL A 82 2.34 11.94 13.94
CA VAL A 82 3.63 11.81 14.61
C VAL A 82 4.74 11.51 13.61
N HIS A 83 4.48 10.65 12.63
CA HIS A 83 5.43 10.30 11.58
C HIS A 83 5.43 11.29 10.39
N HIS A 84 4.42 12.15 10.30
CA HIS A 84 4.25 13.16 9.23
C HIS A 84 4.01 14.56 9.83
N PRO A 85 4.96 15.12 10.61
CA PRO A 85 4.74 16.37 11.36
C PRO A 85 4.56 17.61 10.48
N TYR A 86 4.75 17.48 9.19
CA TYR A 86 4.53 18.51 8.18
C TYR A 86 3.09 18.55 7.65
N LEU A 87 2.23 17.59 8.02
CA LEU A 87 0.82 17.55 7.63
C LEU A 87 -0.06 18.15 8.72
N ASN A 88 -1.20 18.71 8.30
CA ASN A 88 -2.31 18.99 9.22
C ASN A 88 -3.28 17.81 9.22
N ARG A 89 -4.11 17.72 10.26
CA ARG A 89 -5.12 16.66 10.41
C ARG A 89 -6.06 16.51 9.19
N LYS A 90 -6.45 17.63 8.58
CA LYS A 90 -7.31 17.66 7.39
C LYS A 90 -6.64 17.12 6.11
N ASP A 91 -5.31 17.05 6.10
CA ASP A 91 -4.51 16.65 4.96
C ASP A 91 -4.18 15.14 5.01
N VAL A 92 -4.57 14.44 6.10
CA VAL A 92 -4.40 12.99 6.24
C VAL A 92 -5.40 12.26 5.34
N PRO A 93 -4.95 11.46 4.36
CA PRO A 93 -5.86 10.72 3.50
C PRO A 93 -6.67 9.69 4.30
N ALA A 94 -7.98 9.65 4.10
CA ALA A 94 -8.88 8.78 4.85
C ALA A 94 -8.49 7.30 4.75
N GLU A 95 -8.00 6.84 3.60
CA GLU A 95 -7.59 5.45 3.41
C GLU A 95 -6.35 5.06 4.23
N MET A 96 -5.52 6.02 4.65
CA MET A 96 -4.36 5.76 5.50
C MET A 96 -4.72 5.50 6.97
N VAL A 97 -5.98 5.73 7.33
CA VAL A 97 -6.48 5.57 8.70
C VAL A 97 -7.72 4.66 8.78
N THR A 98 -8.28 4.28 7.64
CA THR A 98 -9.41 3.35 7.54
C THR A 98 -8.98 2.02 6.93
N ALA A 99 -9.39 0.91 7.56
CA ALA A 99 -9.04 -0.42 7.08
C ALA A 99 -9.64 -0.71 5.69
N SER A 100 -8.92 -1.49 4.90
CA SER A 100 -9.46 -2.05 3.66
C SER A 100 -10.50 -3.15 3.98
N ALA A 101 -11.41 -3.40 3.04
CA ALA A 101 -12.45 -4.42 3.23
C ALA A 101 -11.88 -5.85 3.30
N SER A 102 -10.79 -6.12 2.59
CA SER A 102 -10.12 -7.42 2.61
C SER A 102 -9.05 -7.54 3.71
N GLY A 103 -8.53 -6.42 4.21
CA GLY A 103 -7.32 -6.38 5.04
C GLY A 103 -6.04 -6.74 4.29
N LEU A 104 -6.11 -7.02 2.98
CA LEU A 104 -4.99 -7.47 2.14
C LEU A 104 -4.79 -6.58 0.91
N ASP A 105 -5.34 -5.35 0.93
CA ASP A 105 -5.24 -4.41 -0.17
C ASP A 105 -3.77 -4.03 -0.43
N PRO A 106 -3.21 -4.34 -1.61
CA PRO A 106 -1.83 -4.02 -1.93
C PRO A 106 -1.64 -2.58 -2.41
N ASP A 107 -2.73 -1.87 -2.67
CA ASP A 107 -2.72 -0.60 -3.37
C ASP A 107 -3.15 0.56 -2.46
N ILE A 108 -2.60 1.74 -2.74
CA ILE A 108 -3.04 3.04 -2.20
C ILE A 108 -3.24 4.03 -3.34
N THR A 109 -3.95 5.13 -3.08
CA THR A 109 -4.07 6.20 -4.08
C THR A 109 -2.74 6.94 -4.27
N PRO A 110 -2.51 7.59 -5.43
CA PRO A 110 -1.35 8.47 -5.61
C PRO A 110 -1.27 9.56 -4.54
N ALA A 111 -2.40 10.15 -4.12
CA ALA A 111 -2.44 11.15 -3.06
C ALA A 111 -1.86 10.61 -1.75
N SER A 112 -2.21 9.39 -1.36
CA SER A 112 -1.68 8.72 -0.16
C SER A 112 -0.20 8.34 -0.27
N ALA A 113 0.29 8.09 -1.47
CA ALA A 113 1.72 7.92 -1.70
C ALA A 113 2.47 9.25 -1.57
N TYR A 114 1.96 10.33 -2.20
CA TYR A 114 2.63 11.64 -2.16
C TYR A 114 2.78 12.23 -0.76
N VAL A 115 1.79 12.09 0.12
CA VAL A 115 1.91 12.62 1.48
C VAL A 115 3.02 11.93 2.29
N GLN A 116 3.46 10.74 1.89
CA GLN A 116 4.52 9.98 2.53
C GLN A 116 5.93 10.29 1.99
N VAL A 117 6.04 10.94 0.82
CA VAL A 117 7.32 11.19 0.11
C VAL A 117 8.34 11.84 1.03
N LYS A 118 7.97 12.92 1.72
CA LYS A 118 8.88 13.68 2.57
C LYS A 118 9.43 12.85 3.73
N ARG A 119 8.58 12.06 4.40
CA ARG A 119 9.01 11.16 5.47
C ARG A 119 10.01 10.12 4.97
N VAL A 120 9.65 9.44 3.86
CA VAL A 120 10.50 8.40 3.27
C VAL A 120 11.84 8.97 2.80
N ALA A 121 11.82 10.12 2.13
CA ALA A 121 13.04 10.81 1.69
C ALA A 121 13.96 11.14 2.86
N GLN A 122 13.43 11.74 3.92
CA GLN A 122 14.18 12.08 5.13
C GLN A 122 14.74 10.84 5.83
N ALA A 123 13.92 9.79 6.00
CA ALA A 123 14.34 8.57 6.67
C ALA A 123 15.44 7.80 5.91
N ARG A 124 15.50 7.97 4.59
CA ARG A 124 16.51 7.33 3.72
C ARG A 124 17.68 8.24 3.36
N GLY A 125 17.64 9.52 3.69
CA GLY A 125 18.64 10.51 3.25
C GLY A 125 18.63 10.71 1.72
N MET A 126 17.48 10.52 1.08
CA MET A 126 17.28 10.72 -0.37
C MET A 126 16.69 12.11 -0.64
N ASP A 127 16.88 12.59 -1.87
CA ASP A 127 16.20 13.80 -2.34
C ASP A 127 14.69 13.54 -2.51
N GLU A 128 13.85 14.50 -2.04
CA GLU A 128 12.39 14.38 -2.15
C GLU A 128 11.92 14.29 -3.61
N ALA A 129 12.60 14.97 -4.56
CA ALA A 129 12.25 14.90 -5.97
C ALA A 129 12.55 13.52 -6.56
N GLN A 130 13.61 12.85 -6.11
CA GLN A 130 13.90 11.48 -6.51
C GLN A 130 12.82 10.52 -6.01
N VAL A 131 12.45 10.60 -4.73
CA VAL A 131 11.40 9.76 -4.15
C VAL A 131 10.04 10.03 -4.80
N LYS A 132 9.73 11.32 -5.07
CA LYS A 132 8.53 11.69 -5.81
C LYS A 132 8.50 11.08 -7.22
N THR A 133 9.63 11.08 -7.93
CA THR A 133 9.74 10.46 -9.25
C THR A 133 9.48 8.95 -9.21
N LEU A 134 9.89 8.26 -8.15
CA LEU A 134 9.56 6.84 -7.96
C LEU A 134 8.05 6.64 -7.81
N VAL A 135 7.37 7.51 -7.07
CA VAL A 135 5.90 7.48 -6.96
C VAL A 135 5.26 7.73 -8.31
N ASP A 136 5.68 8.78 -9.03
CA ASP A 136 5.14 9.14 -10.36
C ASP A 136 5.23 7.96 -11.34
N ASN A 137 6.34 7.24 -11.33
CA ASN A 137 6.57 6.06 -12.16
C ASN A 137 5.78 4.81 -11.71
N ALA A 138 5.39 4.75 -10.44
CA ALA A 138 4.63 3.64 -9.87
C ALA A 138 3.11 3.80 -10.04
N VAL A 139 2.62 4.99 -10.45
CA VAL A 139 1.20 5.24 -10.66
C VAL A 139 0.67 4.40 -11.82
N GLN A 140 -0.27 3.52 -11.50
CA GLN A 140 -1.00 2.71 -12.47
C GLN A 140 -2.28 3.43 -12.86
N LYS A 141 -2.44 3.70 -14.16
CA LYS A 141 -3.64 4.34 -14.70
C LYS A 141 -4.79 3.34 -14.84
N PRO A 142 -6.04 3.82 -14.86
CA PRO A 142 -7.21 2.99 -15.16
C PRO A 142 -7.05 2.25 -16.48
N LEU A 143 -7.55 1.02 -16.53
CA LEU A 143 -7.57 0.24 -17.78
C LEU A 143 -8.32 1.01 -18.87
N LEU A 144 -7.69 1.22 -20.03
CA LEU A 144 -8.16 2.04 -21.15
C LEU A 144 -8.53 3.49 -20.77
N GLY A 145 -8.06 3.99 -19.62
CA GLY A 145 -8.41 5.31 -19.10
C GLY A 145 -9.84 5.43 -18.56
N LEU A 146 -10.60 4.32 -18.49
CA LEU A 146 -12.04 4.31 -18.16
C LEU A 146 -12.38 3.38 -16.98
N PHE A 147 -11.66 2.28 -16.81
CA PHE A 147 -12.03 1.24 -15.85
C PHE A 147 -11.12 1.25 -14.63
N GLY A 148 -11.66 1.69 -13.49
CA GLY A 148 -10.98 1.78 -12.21
C GLY A 148 -10.49 3.20 -11.87
N THR A 149 -9.63 3.28 -10.88
CA THR A 149 -8.99 4.51 -10.39
C THR A 149 -7.47 4.42 -10.55
N GLU A 150 -6.78 5.55 -10.51
CA GLU A 150 -5.34 5.54 -10.36
C GLU A 150 -4.94 4.93 -9.02
N LYS A 151 -3.89 4.12 -9.02
CA LYS A 151 -3.42 3.41 -7.84
C LYS A 151 -1.91 3.21 -7.86
N VAL A 152 -1.34 2.96 -6.69
CA VAL A 152 0.08 2.66 -6.50
C VAL A 152 0.20 1.40 -5.68
N ASN A 153 0.85 0.38 -6.21
CA ASN A 153 1.12 -0.85 -5.48
C ASN A 153 2.29 -0.61 -4.50
N VAL A 154 2.02 -0.73 -3.21
CA VAL A 154 2.97 -0.39 -2.14
C VAL A 154 4.20 -1.28 -2.16
N LEU A 155 4.04 -2.60 -2.39
CA LEU A 155 5.16 -3.52 -2.46
C LEU A 155 6.09 -3.20 -3.64
N LYS A 156 5.53 -2.99 -4.83
CA LYS A 156 6.30 -2.63 -6.03
C LYS A 156 7.02 -1.29 -5.87
N LEU A 157 6.37 -0.30 -5.26
CA LEU A 157 6.99 1.00 -4.96
C LEU A 157 8.15 0.85 -3.96
N ASN A 158 7.99 0.06 -2.90
CA ASN A 158 9.05 -0.17 -1.92
C ASN A 158 10.22 -0.97 -2.52
N ILE A 159 9.98 -1.88 -3.47
CA ILE A 159 11.05 -2.55 -4.24
C ILE A 159 11.82 -1.52 -5.09
N ALA A 160 11.12 -0.67 -5.84
CA ALA A 160 11.76 0.36 -6.64
C ALA A 160 12.60 1.34 -5.77
N LEU A 161 12.13 1.63 -4.56
CA LEU A 161 12.84 2.43 -3.57
C LEU A 161 14.14 1.75 -3.08
N GLU A 162 14.11 0.43 -2.83
CA GLU A 162 15.32 -0.34 -2.50
C GLU A 162 16.34 -0.37 -3.64
N GLU A 163 15.88 -0.54 -4.87
CA GLU A 163 16.74 -0.54 -6.06
C GLU A 163 17.38 0.83 -6.31
N ALA A 164 16.63 1.91 -6.08
CA ALA A 164 17.14 3.27 -6.24
C ALA A 164 18.24 3.63 -5.21
N ASN A 165 18.15 3.08 -4.01
CA ASN A 165 19.10 3.36 -2.93
C ASN A 165 20.45 2.60 -3.10
N LYS A 166 20.54 1.68 -4.07
CA LYS A 166 21.77 0.92 -4.38
C LYS A 166 22.68 1.63 -5.40
N LYS A 167 22.18 2.68 -6.02
CA LYS A 167 22.91 3.49 -7.03
C LYS A 167 23.57 4.69 -6.38
#